data_fca2650a4f04e5996fa4591333f6c5d2
#
_entry.id   fca2650a4f04e5996fa4591333f6c5d2
#
_cell.length_a   1.000
_cell.length_b   1.000
_cell.length_c   1.000
_cell.angle_alpha   90.00
_cell.angle_beta   90.00
_cell.angle_gamma   90.00
#
_symmetry.space_group_name_H-M   'P 1'
#
loop_
_entity.id
_entity.type
_entity.pdbx_description
1 polymer ?
#
loop_
_entity_poly.entity_id
_entity_poly.type
_entity_poly.pdbx_seq_one_letter_code
_entity_poly.pdbx_strand_id
1 'polypeptide(L)'
;MAAQRYRPNRIRLLLVAESPPEDPARYFYSEDARSTDPLFDAVCEVLFEGERADKTTALKELKRRGVFVVELKPDSPRGESKLAAYVAPFLINLETLGPEQIVLVGDDVHAAAYRAIDKAGLPAVDVKVPDPAAGDQASFRNKLRQALVRGGLEKLIKPLPPSARAKV
;
A
#
# COMPACT_ATOMS: atom_id res chain seq x y z
N MET A 1 2.45 -2.63 17.92
CA MET A 1 1.63 -2.93 16.73
C MET A 1 2.52 -3.30 15.56
N ALA A 2 2.13 -4.31 14.78
CA ALA A 2 2.96 -4.88 13.71
C ALA A 2 3.37 -3.83 12.65
N ALA A 3 2.45 -2.95 12.23
CA ALA A 3 2.74 -1.92 11.24
C ALA A 3 3.90 -1.00 11.64
N GLN A 4 3.99 -0.62 12.90
CA GLN A 4 5.05 0.30 13.35
C GLN A 4 6.45 -0.31 13.22
N ARG A 5 6.57 -1.63 13.35
CA ARG A 5 7.85 -2.34 13.16
C ARG A 5 8.39 -2.14 11.74
N TYR A 6 7.50 -2.06 10.77
CA TYR A 6 7.83 -1.97 9.34
C TYR A 6 7.68 -0.57 8.76
N ARG A 7 7.47 0.43 9.61
CA ARG A 7 7.40 1.82 9.15
C ARG A 7 8.79 2.32 8.75
N PRO A 8 8.97 2.77 7.51
CA PRO A 8 10.23 3.38 7.07
C PRO A 8 10.51 4.69 7.80
N ASN A 9 11.78 5.02 7.98
CA ASN A 9 12.18 6.35 8.47
C ASN A 9 11.79 7.45 7.46
N ARG A 10 11.90 7.13 6.18
CA ARG A 10 11.48 7.99 5.07
C ARG A 10 10.51 7.20 4.19
N ILE A 11 9.26 7.66 4.12
CA ILE A 11 8.23 7.03 3.31
C ILE A 11 8.30 7.60 1.90
N ARG A 12 8.78 6.81 0.96
CA ARG A 12 8.86 7.17 -0.46
C ARG A 12 7.54 6.92 -1.16
N LEU A 13 6.90 5.81 -0.83
CA LEU A 13 5.60 5.41 -1.36
C LEU A 13 4.67 5.06 -0.22
N LEU A 14 3.57 5.79 -0.11
CA LEU A 14 2.47 5.45 0.79
C LEU A 14 1.32 4.89 -0.03
N LEU A 15 0.96 3.64 0.24
CA LEU A 15 -0.25 3.02 -0.31
C LEU A 15 -1.38 3.17 0.70
N VAL A 16 -2.53 3.64 0.24
CA VAL A 16 -3.71 3.85 1.09
C VAL A 16 -4.79 2.88 0.66
N ALA A 17 -5.09 1.90 1.51
CA ALA A 17 -6.19 0.95 1.33
C ALA A 17 -7.45 1.45 2.04
N GLU A 18 -8.58 0.79 1.80
CA GLU A 18 -9.86 1.18 2.41
C GLU A 18 -9.88 0.94 3.91
N SER A 19 -9.72 -0.32 4.31
CA SER A 19 -9.85 -0.78 5.70
C SER A 19 -9.05 -2.07 5.90
N PRO A 20 -8.70 -2.40 7.16
CA PRO A 20 -8.03 -3.67 7.43
C PRO A 20 -8.97 -4.84 7.13
N PRO A 21 -8.43 -6.02 6.81
CA PRO A 21 -9.25 -7.23 6.64
C PRO A 21 -9.90 -7.63 7.96
N GLU A 22 -11.04 -8.34 7.87
CA GLU A 22 -11.73 -8.85 9.07
C GLU A 22 -10.87 -9.85 9.84
N ASP A 23 -10.14 -10.71 9.13
CA ASP A 23 -9.21 -11.67 9.74
C ASP A 23 -7.85 -11.01 9.99
N PRO A 24 -7.44 -10.83 11.26
CA PRO A 24 -6.14 -10.22 11.56
C PRO A 24 -4.94 -10.96 10.98
N ALA A 25 -5.06 -12.27 10.72
CA ALA A 25 -3.99 -13.05 10.11
C ALA A 25 -3.75 -12.65 8.65
N ARG A 26 -4.75 -12.05 7.99
CA ARG A 26 -4.67 -11.56 6.61
C ARG A 26 -4.20 -10.11 6.52
N TYR A 27 -3.87 -9.49 7.65
CA TYR A 27 -3.41 -8.12 7.66
C TYR A 27 -2.07 -7.99 6.93
N PHE A 28 -1.90 -6.90 6.17
CA PHE A 28 -0.69 -6.66 5.36
C PHE A 28 0.60 -6.89 6.16
N TYR A 29 0.65 -6.39 7.38
CA TYR A 29 1.81 -6.48 8.26
C TYR A 29 1.81 -7.70 9.20
N SER A 30 0.87 -8.62 9.05
CA SER A 30 0.90 -9.87 9.80
C SER A 30 2.08 -10.73 9.33
N GLU A 31 2.86 -11.24 10.27
CA GLU A 31 3.97 -12.15 9.98
C GLU A 31 3.50 -13.60 9.79
N ASP A 32 2.20 -13.86 9.94
CA ASP A 32 1.63 -15.19 9.74
C ASP A 32 1.62 -15.56 8.24
N ALA A 33 2.54 -16.43 7.86
CA ALA A 33 2.71 -16.85 6.47
C ALA A 33 1.62 -17.82 5.97
N ARG A 34 0.73 -18.30 6.86
CA ARG A 34 -0.36 -19.22 6.47
C ARG A 34 -1.51 -18.51 5.78
N SER A 35 -1.56 -17.20 5.88
CA SER A 35 -2.64 -16.39 5.34
C SER A 35 -2.08 -15.37 4.35
N THR A 36 -2.66 -15.34 3.16
CA THR A 36 -2.25 -14.39 2.12
C THR A 36 -3.18 -13.18 2.10
N ASP A 37 -2.58 -12.00 2.10
CA ASP A 37 -3.28 -10.76 1.79
C ASP A 37 -3.12 -10.48 0.29
N PRO A 38 -4.22 -10.39 -0.48
CA PRO A 38 -4.13 -10.09 -1.90
C PRO A 38 -3.36 -8.79 -2.20
N LEU A 39 -3.49 -7.76 -1.36
CA LEU A 39 -2.74 -6.52 -1.53
C LEU A 39 -1.24 -6.74 -1.32
N PHE A 40 -0.85 -7.46 -0.27
CA PHE A 40 0.55 -7.78 -0.02
C PHE A 40 1.17 -8.53 -1.19
N ASP A 41 0.51 -9.59 -1.63
CA ASP A 41 1.00 -10.42 -2.72
C ASP A 41 1.16 -9.62 -4.01
N ALA A 42 0.17 -8.80 -4.36
CA ALA A 42 0.19 -8.01 -5.58
C ALA A 42 1.23 -6.88 -5.55
N VAL A 43 1.42 -6.24 -4.40
CA VAL A 43 2.48 -5.23 -4.23
C VAL A 43 3.87 -5.85 -4.39
N CYS A 44 4.11 -6.98 -3.75
CA CYS A 44 5.39 -7.68 -3.87
C CYS A 44 5.65 -8.17 -5.30
N GLU A 45 4.62 -8.68 -5.98
CA GLU A 45 4.72 -9.09 -7.39
C GLU A 45 5.23 -7.96 -8.28
N VAL A 46 4.71 -6.76 -8.09
CA VAL A 46 5.13 -5.57 -8.86
C VAL A 46 6.53 -5.12 -8.45
N LEU A 47 6.74 -4.88 -7.16
CA LEU A 47 7.97 -4.22 -6.69
C LEU A 47 9.20 -5.13 -6.76
N PHE A 48 9.01 -6.45 -6.67
CA PHE A 48 10.11 -7.42 -6.72
C PHE A 48 10.24 -8.11 -8.10
N GLU A 49 9.51 -7.60 -9.10
CA GLU A 49 9.55 -8.15 -10.48
C GLU A 49 9.27 -9.66 -10.54
N GLY A 50 8.27 -10.11 -9.77
CA GLY A 50 7.86 -11.52 -9.72
C GLY A 50 8.73 -12.41 -8.84
N GLU A 51 9.80 -11.89 -8.27
CA GLU A 51 10.63 -12.67 -7.34
C GLU A 51 9.96 -12.82 -5.97
N ARG A 52 10.23 -13.90 -5.28
CA ARG A 52 9.59 -14.23 -4.02
C ARG A 52 10.57 -14.26 -2.84
N ALA A 53 10.08 -13.80 -1.70
CA ALA A 53 10.73 -13.92 -0.41
C ALA A 53 9.71 -14.42 0.61
N ASP A 54 10.17 -14.96 1.75
CA ASP A 54 9.26 -15.17 2.87
C ASP A 54 8.68 -13.84 3.35
N LYS A 55 7.53 -13.89 4.04
CA LYS A 55 6.80 -12.67 4.36
C LYS A 55 7.60 -11.69 5.21
N THR A 56 8.29 -12.16 6.22
CA THR A 56 9.10 -11.29 7.08
C THR A 56 10.23 -10.62 6.29
N THR A 57 10.91 -11.36 5.43
CA THR A 57 11.96 -10.81 4.56
C THR A 57 11.39 -9.79 3.58
N ALA A 58 10.24 -10.08 2.98
CA ALA A 58 9.55 -9.17 2.06
C ALA A 58 9.15 -7.86 2.77
N LEU A 59 8.58 -7.95 3.98
CA LEU A 59 8.22 -6.76 4.77
C LEU A 59 9.44 -5.90 5.11
N LYS A 60 10.56 -6.51 5.47
CA LYS A 60 11.82 -5.80 5.71
C LYS A 60 12.33 -5.11 4.45
N GLU A 61 12.21 -5.75 3.30
CA GLU A 61 12.63 -5.18 2.02
C GLU A 61 11.75 -4.00 1.61
N LEU A 62 10.42 -4.11 1.79
CA LEU A 62 9.50 -3.01 1.56
C LEU A 62 9.85 -1.80 2.44
N LYS A 63 10.12 -2.04 3.73
CA LYS A 63 10.57 -1.00 4.65
C LYS A 63 11.87 -0.35 4.15
N ARG A 64 12.84 -1.14 3.74
CA ARG A 64 14.13 -0.65 3.23
C ARG A 64 13.94 0.24 1.99
N ARG A 65 12.99 -0.10 1.13
CA ARG A 65 12.65 0.69 -0.07
C ARG A 65 11.79 1.93 0.23
N GLY A 66 11.35 2.11 1.46
CA GLY A 66 10.50 3.24 1.85
C GLY A 66 9.03 3.07 1.50
N VAL A 67 8.55 1.85 1.39
CA VAL A 67 7.14 1.53 1.08
C VAL A 67 6.38 1.29 2.36
N PHE A 68 5.25 1.98 2.53
CA PHE A 68 4.38 1.83 3.70
C PHE A 68 2.92 1.77 3.27
N VAL A 69 2.12 0.99 4.00
CA VAL A 69 0.68 0.82 3.74
C VAL A 69 -0.10 1.26 4.96
N VAL A 70 -1.13 2.08 4.74
CA VAL A 70 -2.08 2.50 5.77
C VAL A 70 -3.50 2.33 5.24
N GLU A 71 -4.47 2.39 6.12
CA GLU A 71 -5.90 2.32 5.76
C GLU A 71 -6.56 3.68 5.99
N LEU A 72 -7.51 4.03 5.10
CA LEU A 72 -8.34 5.22 5.28
C LEU A 72 -9.25 5.06 6.50
N LYS A 73 -9.79 3.85 6.72
CA LYS A 73 -10.65 3.48 7.85
C LYS A 73 -9.93 2.45 8.74
N PRO A 74 -8.99 2.87 9.60
CA PRO A 74 -8.16 1.92 10.34
C PRO A 74 -8.93 1.11 11.41
N ASP A 75 -10.03 1.65 11.94
CA ASP A 75 -10.75 1.08 13.08
C ASP A 75 -12.06 0.40 12.70
N SER A 76 -12.39 0.33 11.42
CA SER A 76 -13.71 -0.09 10.99
C SER A 76 -13.66 -1.16 9.92
N PRO A 77 -14.43 -2.24 10.05
CA PRO A 77 -14.57 -3.22 8.98
C PRO A 77 -15.07 -2.59 7.68
N ARG A 78 -14.75 -3.24 6.57
CA ARG A 78 -15.20 -2.81 5.24
C ARG A 78 -16.73 -2.69 5.21
N GLY A 79 -17.24 -1.57 4.70
CA GLY A 79 -18.65 -1.38 4.38
C GLY A 79 -19.53 -0.74 5.46
N GLU A 80 -19.07 -0.57 6.69
CA GLU A 80 -19.94 -0.09 7.78
C GLU A 80 -20.14 1.43 7.85
N SER A 81 -19.28 2.23 7.22
CA SER A 81 -19.34 3.70 7.29
C SER A 81 -18.90 4.33 5.99
N LYS A 82 -19.39 5.54 5.71
CA LYS A 82 -18.98 6.30 4.54
C LYS A 82 -17.52 6.73 4.64
N LEU A 83 -16.73 6.47 3.62
CA LEU A 83 -15.32 6.82 3.55
C LEU A 83 -15.06 8.32 3.73
N ALA A 84 -15.97 9.16 3.27
CA ALA A 84 -15.85 10.61 3.38
C ALA A 84 -15.63 11.11 4.82
N ALA A 85 -16.21 10.43 5.81
CA ALA A 85 -16.06 10.80 7.21
C ALA A 85 -14.64 10.61 7.75
N TYR A 86 -13.82 9.80 7.09
CA TYR A 86 -12.45 9.48 7.52
C TYR A 86 -11.40 10.36 6.85
N VAL A 87 -11.77 11.16 5.86
CA VAL A 87 -10.81 11.93 5.05
C VAL A 87 -10.14 13.03 5.87
N ALA A 88 -10.89 13.83 6.63
CA ALA A 88 -10.32 14.94 7.39
C ALA A 88 -9.30 14.49 8.44
N PRO A 89 -9.60 13.50 9.32
CA PRO A 89 -8.57 12.99 10.24
C PRO A 89 -7.40 12.31 9.51
N PHE A 90 -7.66 11.70 8.37
CA PHE A 90 -6.60 11.08 7.56
C PHE A 90 -5.61 12.13 7.00
N LEU A 91 -6.09 13.30 6.57
CA LEU A 91 -5.22 14.37 6.11
C LEU A 91 -4.22 14.83 7.18
N ILE A 92 -4.66 14.91 8.43
CA ILE A 92 -3.79 15.25 9.56
C ILE A 92 -2.69 14.19 9.70
N ASN A 93 -3.06 12.92 9.62
CA ASN A 93 -2.10 11.82 9.70
C ASN A 93 -1.10 11.83 8.53
N LEU A 94 -1.57 12.16 7.32
CA LEU A 94 -0.71 12.28 6.14
C LEU A 94 0.39 13.33 6.32
N GLU A 95 0.06 14.48 6.90
CA GLU A 95 1.05 15.53 7.17
C GLU A 95 2.15 15.01 8.11
N THR A 96 1.77 14.25 9.14
CA THR A 96 2.72 13.64 10.07
C THR A 96 3.59 12.57 9.40
N LEU A 97 3.01 11.75 8.53
CA LEU A 97 3.73 10.70 7.81
C LEU A 97 4.72 11.27 6.79
N GLY A 98 4.39 12.38 6.14
CA GLY A 98 5.24 13.08 5.19
C GLY A 98 5.70 12.23 3.99
N PRO A 99 4.81 11.47 3.32
CA PRO A 99 5.24 10.62 2.20
C PRO A 99 5.67 11.45 0.99
N GLU A 100 6.59 10.91 0.20
CA GLU A 100 7.01 11.53 -1.07
C GLU A 100 5.94 11.40 -2.16
N GLN A 101 5.26 10.25 -2.22
CA GLN A 101 4.14 10.01 -3.13
C GLN A 101 3.07 9.16 -2.43
N ILE A 102 1.82 9.41 -2.78
CA ILE A 102 0.65 8.72 -2.23
C ILE A 102 -0.11 8.05 -3.36
N VAL A 103 -0.34 6.74 -3.27
CA VAL A 103 -1.16 5.98 -4.21
C VAL A 103 -2.38 5.45 -3.48
N LEU A 104 -3.57 5.81 -3.98
CA LEU A 104 -4.85 5.38 -3.41
C LEU A 104 -5.27 4.06 -4.05
N VAL A 105 -5.53 3.05 -3.22
CA VAL A 105 -5.90 1.71 -3.66
C VAL A 105 -7.40 1.48 -3.46
N GLY A 106 -8.09 1.23 -4.55
CA GLY A 106 -9.54 1.08 -4.61
C GLY A 106 -10.23 2.31 -5.20
N ASP A 107 -11.18 2.08 -6.10
CA ASP A 107 -11.91 3.18 -6.76
C ASP A 107 -12.67 4.05 -5.75
N ASP A 108 -13.24 3.43 -4.71
CA ASP A 108 -13.97 4.14 -3.66
C ASP A 108 -13.04 5.02 -2.81
N VAL A 109 -11.82 4.54 -2.52
CA VAL A 109 -10.81 5.31 -1.80
C VAL A 109 -10.36 6.51 -2.62
N HIS A 110 -10.10 6.30 -3.91
CA HIS A 110 -9.74 7.38 -4.82
C HIS A 110 -10.86 8.43 -4.91
N ALA A 111 -12.09 7.99 -5.10
CA ALA A 111 -13.24 8.89 -5.20
C ALA A 111 -13.47 9.70 -3.92
N ALA A 112 -13.24 9.10 -2.75
CA ALA A 112 -13.45 9.76 -1.47
C ALA A 112 -12.33 10.74 -1.10
N ALA A 113 -11.07 10.44 -1.43
CA ALA A 113 -9.91 11.10 -0.82
C ALA A 113 -9.04 11.91 -1.78
N TYR A 114 -9.00 11.57 -3.07
CA TYR A 114 -8.03 12.19 -4.00
C TYR A 114 -8.09 13.71 -4.02
N ARG A 115 -9.29 14.28 -4.23
CA ARG A 115 -9.44 15.74 -4.34
C ARG A 115 -9.02 16.48 -3.06
N ALA A 116 -9.38 15.93 -1.90
CA ALA A 116 -9.03 16.55 -0.63
C ALA A 116 -7.51 16.52 -0.39
N ILE A 117 -6.84 15.43 -0.73
CA ILE A 117 -5.38 15.29 -0.61
C ILE A 117 -4.68 16.26 -1.57
N ASP A 118 -5.12 16.31 -2.82
CA ASP A 118 -4.56 17.20 -3.84
C ASP A 118 -4.77 18.68 -3.46
N LYS A 119 -5.96 19.02 -3.02
CA LYS A 119 -6.27 20.40 -2.57
C LYS A 119 -5.43 20.80 -1.35
N ALA A 120 -5.07 19.88 -0.49
CA ALA A 120 -4.19 20.13 0.65
C ALA A 120 -2.71 20.28 0.24
N GLY A 121 -2.38 20.14 -1.05
CA GLY A 121 -1.01 20.25 -1.54
C GLY A 121 -0.15 19.02 -1.26
N LEU A 122 -0.77 17.88 -0.92
CA LEU A 122 -0.06 16.64 -0.65
C LEU A 122 0.12 15.82 -1.95
N PRO A 123 1.19 15.02 -2.04
CA PRO A 123 1.62 14.41 -3.30
C PRO A 123 0.83 13.13 -3.68
N ALA A 124 -0.46 13.26 -3.94
CA ALA A 124 -1.28 12.15 -4.43
C ALA A 124 -1.09 11.96 -5.93
N VAL A 125 -0.91 10.71 -6.34
CA VAL A 125 -0.82 10.34 -7.75
C VAL A 125 -2.24 10.13 -8.30
N ASP A 126 -2.59 10.83 -9.38
CA ASP A 126 -3.91 10.70 -10.02
C ASP A 126 -3.96 9.49 -10.95
N VAL A 127 -3.95 8.32 -10.37
CA VAL A 127 -4.18 7.04 -11.04
C VAL A 127 -5.13 6.22 -10.17
N LYS A 128 -6.21 5.73 -10.77
CA LYS A 128 -7.15 4.84 -10.11
C LYS A 128 -6.57 3.42 -10.10
N VAL A 129 -6.03 3.02 -8.97
CA VAL A 129 -5.48 1.67 -8.77
C VAL A 129 -6.56 0.81 -8.11
N PRO A 130 -7.07 -0.25 -8.78
CA PRO A 130 -8.15 -1.06 -8.23
C PRO A 130 -7.70 -1.87 -7.01
N ASP A 131 -8.65 -2.20 -6.13
CA ASP A 131 -8.38 -3.10 -5.01
C ASP A 131 -8.17 -4.52 -5.55
N PRO A 132 -7.00 -5.15 -5.30
CA PRO A 132 -6.74 -6.49 -5.82
C PRO A 132 -7.61 -7.58 -5.19
N ALA A 133 -8.20 -7.31 -4.02
CA ALA A 133 -9.12 -8.24 -3.36
C ALA A 133 -10.50 -8.25 -4.00
N ALA A 134 -10.91 -7.14 -4.62
CA ALA A 134 -12.25 -6.96 -5.20
C ALA A 134 -12.30 -7.16 -6.71
N GLY A 135 -11.16 -7.36 -7.39
CA GLY A 135 -11.12 -7.37 -8.84
C GLY A 135 -9.94 -8.09 -9.45
N ASP A 136 -9.61 -7.68 -10.66
CA ASP A 136 -8.54 -8.25 -11.47
C ASP A 136 -7.17 -7.84 -10.96
N GLN A 137 -6.38 -8.81 -10.51
CA GLN A 137 -5.01 -8.57 -10.05
C GLN A 137 -4.09 -8.08 -11.17
N ALA A 138 -4.32 -8.48 -12.42
CA ALA A 138 -3.55 -7.96 -13.54
C ALA A 138 -3.78 -6.45 -13.74
N SER A 139 -5.02 -6.00 -13.61
CA SER A 139 -5.35 -4.57 -13.64
C SER A 139 -4.67 -3.81 -12.51
N PHE A 140 -4.68 -4.36 -11.29
CA PHE A 140 -3.96 -3.77 -10.16
C PHE A 140 -2.46 -3.59 -10.49
N ARG A 141 -1.81 -4.65 -10.94
CA ARG A 141 -0.38 -4.62 -11.26
C ARG A 141 -0.05 -3.55 -12.32
N ASN A 142 -0.83 -3.50 -13.39
CA ASN A 142 -0.64 -2.53 -14.46
C ASN A 142 -0.84 -1.10 -13.97
N LYS A 143 -1.89 -0.86 -13.20
CA LYS A 143 -2.21 0.47 -12.66
C LYS A 143 -1.20 0.91 -11.59
N LEU A 144 -0.72 0.00 -10.76
CA LEU A 144 0.33 0.33 -9.78
C LEU A 144 1.62 0.74 -10.49
N ARG A 145 2.05 0.00 -11.52
CA ARG A 145 3.22 0.39 -12.32
C ARG A 145 3.04 1.78 -12.94
N GLN A 146 1.88 2.03 -13.52
CA GLN A 146 1.56 3.34 -14.10
C GLN A 146 1.63 4.45 -13.05
N ALA A 147 1.11 4.22 -11.85
CA ALA A 147 1.15 5.17 -10.74
C ALA A 147 2.60 5.45 -10.30
N LEU A 148 3.42 4.42 -10.21
CA LEU A 148 4.83 4.56 -9.83
C LEU A 148 5.62 5.37 -10.86
N VAL A 149 5.41 5.12 -12.15
CA VAL A 149 6.03 5.91 -13.22
C VAL A 149 5.59 7.37 -13.13
N ARG A 150 4.29 7.61 -13.01
CA ARG A 150 3.74 8.97 -12.91
C ARG A 150 4.24 9.71 -11.67
N GLY A 151 4.44 9.02 -10.56
CA GLY A 151 4.99 9.58 -9.33
C GLY A 151 6.52 9.68 -9.30
N GLY A 152 7.22 9.26 -10.35
CA GLY A 152 8.68 9.27 -10.40
C GLY A 152 9.34 8.21 -9.51
N LEU A 153 8.63 7.13 -9.18
CA LEU A 153 9.09 6.07 -8.28
C LEU A 153 9.36 4.74 -8.99
N GLU A 154 9.54 4.74 -10.28
CA GLU A 154 9.82 3.51 -11.04
C GLU A 154 11.06 2.76 -10.57
N LYS A 155 12.03 3.45 -9.94
CA LYS A 155 13.22 2.84 -9.34
C LYS A 155 12.90 1.92 -8.15
N LEU A 156 11.70 2.01 -7.57
CA LEU A 156 11.26 1.07 -6.54
C LEU A 156 10.97 -0.32 -7.11
N ILE A 157 10.71 -0.41 -8.42
CA ILE A 157 10.52 -1.69 -9.10
C ILE A 157 11.90 -2.22 -9.46
N LYS A 158 12.35 -3.21 -8.71
CA LYS A 158 13.64 -3.86 -8.93
C LYS A 158 13.67 -5.25 -8.29
N PRO A 159 14.49 -6.17 -8.82
CA PRO A 159 14.61 -7.51 -8.26
C PRO A 159 14.99 -7.47 -6.77
N LEU A 160 14.69 -8.54 -6.06
CA LEU A 160 15.16 -8.75 -4.70
C LEU A 160 16.68 -8.92 -4.69
N PRO A 161 17.38 -8.42 -3.64
CA PRO A 161 18.78 -8.77 -3.46
C PRO A 161 18.91 -10.29 -3.31
N PRO A 162 20.02 -10.91 -3.76
CA PRO A 162 20.17 -12.38 -3.74
C PRO A 162 19.96 -12.99 -2.35
N SER A 163 20.36 -12.28 -1.29
CA SER A 163 20.18 -12.71 0.09
C SER A 163 18.72 -12.76 0.56
N ALA A 164 17.82 -12.06 -0.12
CA ALA A 164 16.40 -11.96 0.25
C ALA A 164 15.51 -12.93 -0.54
N ARG A 165 16.01 -13.55 -1.62
CA ARG A 165 15.23 -14.46 -2.44
C ARG A 165 14.88 -15.72 -1.68
N ALA A 166 13.66 -16.23 -1.90
CA ALA A 166 13.27 -17.54 -1.37
C ALA A 166 14.19 -18.62 -1.93
N LYS A 167 14.62 -19.53 -1.07
CA LYS A 167 15.38 -20.71 -1.52
C LYS A 167 14.43 -21.66 -2.24
N VAL A 168 14.83 -22.05 -3.42
CA VAL A 168 14.10 -23.04 -4.23
C VAL A 168 14.37 -24.42 -3.68
#